data_d1b7901f5e3b3c449faf94fa3c95dc42
#
_entry.id   d1b7901f5e3b3c449faf94fa3c95dc42
#
_cell.length_a   1.000
_cell.length_b   1.000
_cell.length_c   1.000
_cell.angle_alpha   90.00
_cell.angle_beta   90.00
_cell.angle_gamma   90.00
#
_symmetry.space_group_name_H-M   'P 1'
#
loop_
_entity.id
_entity.type
_entity.pdbx_description
1 polymer ?
#
loop_
_entity_poly.entity_id
_entity_poly.type
_entity_poly.pdbx_seq_one_letter_code
_entity_poly.pdbx_strand_id
1 'polypeptide(L)'
;MTENRAPSKRTRKVAGAAQDDTSQAGAAPESPAQAESPPKLPPREAAVEALMRLAAEQPWNDIEIGDIAREAGLTLAELRDLFPSKGAVLGGLTRIIDRKVLEGDSAGLEEEPTRERLFDVLMRRLDAMTPYKPALRRIAYALRGEPLSMLALNGVMLNSHRYMLAAAGIDTEGPLGQLKLQGVVIAFARVTQVWLEDDDPALARTMAKLDKEIRNGERLMERAEDARRLTAPLRALGRSLLDRRPRARRTPDGDETDPAAAI
;
A
#
# COMPACT_ATOMS: atom_id res chain seq x y z
N MET A 1 -8.27 79.37 -8.16
CA MET A 1 -7.52 80.22 -7.24
C MET A 1 -6.42 79.43 -6.68
N THR A 2 -5.34 79.54 -7.34
CA THR A 2 -4.09 80.24 -7.07
C THR A 2 -3.21 79.41 -6.10
N GLU A 3 -2.21 78.85 -6.70
CA GLU A 3 -0.85 79.35 -6.92
C GLU A 3 0.04 79.03 -5.70
N ASN A 4 1.07 78.30 -5.83
CA ASN A 4 2.34 78.48 -6.51
C ASN A 4 3.50 78.41 -5.49
N ARG A 5 4.48 77.69 -5.71
CA ARG A 5 5.87 78.00 -5.99
C ARG A 5 6.95 77.26 -5.16
N ALA A 6 7.68 76.47 -5.83
CA ALA A 6 9.11 76.23 -5.52
C ALA A 6 9.89 77.55 -5.88
N PRO A 7 11.20 77.63 -5.75
CA PRO A 7 12.33 76.68 -5.53
C PRO A 7 13.50 77.27 -4.69
N SER A 8 14.64 76.57 -4.77
CA SER A 8 16.04 77.08 -4.84
C SER A 8 17.04 76.53 -3.84
N LYS A 9 17.91 75.67 -4.27
CA LYS A 9 19.35 75.80 -4.64
C LYS A 9 20.24 76.57 -3.70
N ARG A 10 21.31 75.95 -3.18
CA ARG A 10 22.75 76.15 -3.52
C ARG A 10 23.65 75.60 -2.39
N THR A 11 24.41 74.61 -2.69
CA THR A 11 25.87 74.52 -2.99
C THR A 11 26.85 75.06 -1.97
N ARG A 12 27.83 74.24 -1.73
CA ARG A 12 29.33 74.44 -1.67
C ARG A 12 29.91 74.10 -0.28
N LYS A 13 30.79 73.15 -0.18
CA LYS A 13 32.11 72.90 -0.63
C LYS A 13 33.13 72.90 0.54
N VAL A 14 33.94 71.87 0.59
CA VAL A 14 35.38 71.75 0.83
C VAL A 14 35.85 71.24 2.18
N ALA A 15 36.41 70.06 2.08
CA ALA A 15 37.76 69.54 2.41
C ALA A 15 38.29 69.60 3.85
N GLY A 16 38.90 68.54 4.18
CA GLY A 16 39.98 68.43 5.17
C GLY A 16 40.13 67.08 5.80
N ALA A 17 40.93 66.30 5.25
CA ALA A 17 41.86 65.28 5.65
C ALA A 17 42.02 64.94 7.15
N ALA A 18 42.16 63.67 7.42
CA ALA A 18 43.25 62.91 8.02
C ALA A 18 42.73 61.84 9.00
N GLN A 19 42.98 60.62 8.63
CA GLN A 19 43.58 59.48 9.37
C GLN A 19 43.31 59.46 10.88
N ASP A 20 42.65 58.37 11.34
CA ASP A 20 43.39 57.33 12.06
C ASP A 20 42.51 56.10 12.29
N ASP A 21 43.15 55.04 12.08
CA ASP A 21 43.03 53.62 12.32
C ASP A 21 42.38 53.27 13.67
N THR A 22 41.33 52.46 13.67
CA THR A 22 41.17 51.42 14.66
C THR A 22 40.13 50.37 14.18
N SER A 23 40.71 49.25 13.85
CA SER A 23 40.05 47.95 13.65
C SER A 23 39.07 47.67 14.80
N GLN A 24 37.76 47.54 14.46
CA GLN A 24 36.85 46.79 15.26
C GLN A 24 36.03 45.89 14.33
N ALA A 25 36.38 44.60 14.39
CA ALA A 25 35.60 43.52 13.83
C ALA A 25 34.19 43.56 14.40
N GLY A 26 33.27 44.10 13.64
CA GLY A 26 31.85 43.98 13.87
C GLY A 26 31.40 42.57 13.48
N ALA A 27 31.11 41.74 14.46
CA ALA A 27 30.43 40.48 14.28
C ALA A 27 29.11 40.72 13.53
N ALA A 28 28.97 40.12 12.38
CA ALA A 28 27.69 40.04 11.68
C ALA A 28 26.65 39.36 12.60
N PRO A 29 25.43 39.84 12.67
CA PRO A 29 24.39 39.13 13.41
C PRO A 29 24.21 37.77 12.73
N GLU A 30 24.43 36.71 13.50
CA GLU A 30 24.07 35.35 13.12
C GLU A 30 22.59 35.36 12.74
N SER A 31 22.31 35.00 11.49
CA SER A 31 20.94 34.72 11.03
C SER A 31 20.31 33.75 12.00
N PRO A 32 19.07 34.00 12.46
CA PRO A 32 18.37 33.04 13.31
C PRO A 32 18.33 31.72 12.55
N ALA A 33 18.82 30.68 13.21
CA ALA A 33 18.76 29.30 12.76
C ALA A 33 17.38 29.06 12.14
N GLN A 34 17.36 28.76 10.84
CA GLN A 34 16.15 28.33 10.14
C GLN A 34 15.68 27.10 10.92
N ALA A 35 14.55 27.25 11.63
CA ALA A 35 13.88 26.12 12.23
C ALA A 35 13.66 25.11 11.10
N GLU A 36 14.36 23.98 11.15
CA GLU A 36 14.20 22.89 10.21
C GLU A 36 12.72 22.52 10.21
N SER A 37 12.06 22.85 9.13
CA SER A 37 10.68 22.38 8.89
C SER A 37 10.71 20.86 8.98
N PRO A 38 9.74 20.22 9.67
CA PRO A 38 9.72 18.77 9.79
C PRO A 38 9.84 18.15 8.39
N PRO A 39 10.58 17.05 8.23
CA PRO A 39 10.85 16.45 6.94
C PRO A 39 9.52 16.20 6.22
N LYS A 40 9.36 16.81 5.04
CA LYS A 40 8.16 16.62 4.23
C LYS A 40 8.06 15.14 3.86
N LEU A 41 6.92 14.52 4.16
CA LEU A 41 6.62 13.16 3.73
C LEU A 41 6.80 13.02 2.21
N PRO A 42 7.25 11.87 1.73
CA PRO A 42 7.26 11.58 0.30
C PRO A 42 5.88 11.86 -0.31
N PRO A 43 5.76 12.44 -1.51
CA PRO A 43 4.48 12.87 -2.09
C PRO A 43 3.40 11.79 -2.10
N ARG A 44 3.80 10.54 -2.34
CA ARG A 44 2.88 9.40 -2.31
C ARG A 44 2.33 9.13 -0.90
N GLU A 45 3.15 9.22 0.11
CA GLU A 45 2.74 9.05 1.51
C GLU A 45 1.91 10.23 1.99
N ALA A 46 2.29 11.45 1.60
CA ALA A 46 1.52 12.67 1.89
C ALA A 46 0.08 12.60 1.36
N ALA A 47 -0.11 12.07 0.14
CA ALA A 47 -1.45 11.88 -0.43
C ALA A 47 -2.29 10.85 0.34
N VAL A 48 -1.67 9.76 0.80
CA VAL A 48 -2.35 8.74 1.62
C VAL A 48 -2.74 9.30 2.98
N GLU A 49 -1.82 9.98 3.65
CA GLU A 49 -2.09 10.60 4.95
C GLU A 49 -3.18 11.67 4.86
N ALA A 50 -3.17 12.48 3.78
CA ALA A 50 -4.21 13.46 3.50
C ALA A 50 -5.58 12.79 3.36
N LEU A 51 -5.68 11.71 2.58
CA LEU A 51 -6.93 10.96 2.45
C LEU A 51 -7.39 10.41 3.80
N MET A 52 -6.48 9.88 4.62
CA MET A 52 -6.85 9.32 5.93
C MET A 52 -7.33 10.41 6.91
N ARG A 53 -6.71 11.60 6.92
CA ARG A 53 -7.20 12.73 7.71
C ARG A 53 -8.60 13.16 7.28
N LEU A 54 -8.80 13.38 5.97
CA LEU A 54 -10.11 13.75 5.42
C LEU A 54 -11.18 12.69 5.76
N ALA A 55 -10.87 11.41 5.57
CA ALA A 55 -11.83 10.33 5.85
C ALA A 55 -12.12 10.13 7.34
N ALA A 56 -11.27 10.62 8.25
CA ALA A 56 -11.57 10.66 9.69
C ALA A 56 -12.56 11.75 10.06
N GLU A 57 -12.68 12.82 9.26
CA GLU A 57 -13.48 13.99 9.56
C GLU A 57 -14.81 14.05 8.79
N GLN A 58 -14.81 13.61 7.52
CA GLN A 58 -15.96 13.73 6.64
C GLN A 58 -16.33 12.39 5.94
N PRO A 59 -17.56 12.26 5.41
CA PRO A 59 -18.00 11.06 4.71
C PRO A 59 -17.15 10.75 3.48
N TRP A 60 -16.89 9.47 3.24
CA TRP A 60 -16.11 9.00 2.09
C TRP A 60 -16.59 9.55 0.75
N ASN A 61 -17.91 9.63 0.54
CA ASN A 61 -18.48 10.07 -0.73
C ASN A 61 -18.31 11.58 -0.98
N ASP A 62 -18.13 12.37 0.08
CA ASP A 62 -17.95 13.82 -0.01
C ASP A 62 -16.50 14.22 -0.26
N ILE A 63 -15.55 13.29 -0.13
CA ILE A 63 -14.14 13.52 -0.42
C ILE A 63 -13.90 13.49 -1.92
N GLU A 64 -13.50 14.62 -2.48
CA GLU A 64 -13.08 14.72 -3.87
C GLU A 64 -11.56 14.53 -4.03
N ILE A 65 -11.14 14.17 -5.24
CA ILE A 65 -9.71 13.99 -5.52
C ILE A 65 -8.93 15.31 -5.39
N GLY A 66 -9.61 16.44 -5.64
CA GLY A 66 -9.06 17.79 -5.45
C GLY A 66 -8.78 18.12 -3.99
N ASP A 67 -9.60 17.61 -3.06
CA ASP A 67 -9.40 17.82 -1.63
C ASP A 67 -8.16 17.09 -1.15
N ILE A 68 -7.95 15.86 -1.64
CA ILE A 68 -6.77 15.06 -1.34
C ILE A 68 -5.50 15.78 -1.81
N ALA A 69 -5.51 16.32 -3.04
CA ALA A 69 -4.37 17.07 -3.57
C ALA A 69 -4.05 18.30 -2.71
N ARG A 70 -5.08 19.09 -2.40
CA ARG A 70 -4.95 20.30 -1.57
C ARG A 70 -4.43 19.99 -0.18
N GLU A 71 -5.00 18.99 0.47
CA GLU A 71 -4.62 18.55 1.82
C GLU A 71 -3.20 17.98 1.87
N ALA A 72 -2.77 17.31 0.79
CA ALA A 72 -1.41 16.77 0.65
C ALA A 72 -0.37 17.82 0.24
N GLY A 73 -0.78 19.05 -0.11
CA GLY A 73 0.10 20.09 -0.66
C GLY A 73 0.63 19.74 -2.05
N LEU A 74 -0.15 18.99 -2.84
CA LEU A 74 0.16 18.58 -4.20
C LEU A 74 -0.74 19.28 -5.23
N THR A 75 -0.24 19.44 -6.44
CA THR A 75 -1.09 19.78 -7.58
C THR A 75 -1.91 18.57 -8.04
N LEU A 76 -3.01 18.80 -8.76
CA LEU A 76 -3.77 17.69 -9.36
C LEU A 76 -2.95 16.88 -10.36
N ALA A 77 -2.00 17.50 -11.07
CA ALA A 77 -1.12 16.83 -12.01
C ALA A 77 -0.20 15.83 -11.25
N GLU A 78 0.47 16.30 -10.20
CA GLU A 78 1.32 15.44 -9.37
C GLU A 78 0.52 14.30 -8.73
N LEU A 79 -0.67 14.57 -8.20
CA LEU A 79 -1.52 13.53 -7.64
C LEU A 79 -1.95 12.52 -8.71
N ARG A 80 -2.27 12.98 -9.95
CA ARG A 80 -2.64 12.12 -11.08
C ARG A 80 -1.52 11.18 -11.49
N ASP A 81 -0.27 11.65 -11.47
CA ASP A 81 0.91 10.83 -11.78
C ASP A 81 1.18 9.76 -10.70
N LEU A 82 0.83 10.07 -9.46
CA LEU A 82 0.97 9.14 -8.34
C LEU A 82 -0.15 8.10 -8.27
N PHE A 83 -1.40 8.53 -8.48
CA PHE A 83 -2.58 7.71 -8.26
C PHE A 83 -3.67 7.96 -9.31
N PRO A 84 -4.19 6.90 -9.94
CA PRO A 84 -5.24 7.03 -10.96
C PRO A 84 -6.62 7.38 -10.38
N SER A 85 -6.87 7.20 -9.09
CA SER A 85 -8.17 7.40 -8.45
C SER A 85 -8.07 7.49 -6.93
N LYS A 86 -9.14 7.99 -6.28
CA LYS A 86 -9.29 7.99 -4.82
C LYS A 86 -9.13 6.57 -4.21
N GLY A 87 -9.71 5.56 -4.86
CA GLY A 87 -9.54 4.17 -4.44
C GLY A 87 -8.08 3.67 -4.54
N ALA A 88 -7.31 4.17 -5.51
CA ALA A 88 -5.89 3.85 -5.60
C ALA A 88 -5.07 4.52 -4.50
N VAL A 89 -5.44 5.73 -4.04
CA VAL A 89 -4.83 6.36 -2.86
C VAL A 89 -5.10 5.52 -1.63
N LEU A 90 -6.35 5.05 -1.44
CA LEU A 90 -6.70 4.12 -0.35
C LEU A 90 -5.86 2.82 -0.45
N GLY A 91 -5.66 2.28 -1.65
CA GLY A 91 -4.76 1.16 -1.89
C GLY A 91 -3.30 1.47 -1.52
N GLY A 92 -2.88 2.73 -1.55
CA GLY A 92 -1.57 3.19 -1.09
C GLY A 92 -1.35 2.97 0.41
N LEU A 93 -2.40 3.08 1.23
CA LEU A 93 -2.33 2.80 2.65
C LEU A 93 -1.85 1.37 2.94
N THR A 94 -2.30 0.38 2.15
CA THR A 94 -1.88 -1.02 2.36
C THR A 94 -0.37 -1.18 2.23
N ARG A 95 0.27 -0.45 1.30
CA ARG A 95 1.73 -0.48 1.13
C ARG A 95 2.48 0.12 2.32
N ILE A 96 1.95 1.20 2.91
CA ILE A 96 2.52 1.81 4.12
C ILE A 96 2.43 0.83 5.28
N ILE A 97 1.26 0.21 5.46
CA ILE A 97 1.03 -0.80 6.50
C ILE A 97 1.91 -2.03 6.27
N ASP A 98 1.95 -2.56 5.03
CA ASP A 98 2.76 -3.73 4.68
C ASP A 98 4.23 -3.48 5.01
N ARG A 99 4.78 -2.31 4.66
CA ARG A 99 6.15 -1.92 4.97
C ARG A 99 6.39 -1.96 6.49
N LYS A 100 5.54 -1.29 7.29
CA LYS A 100 5.65 -1.28 8.76
C LYS A 100 5.67 -2.68 9.36
N VAL A 101 4.82 -3.58 8.84
CA VAL A 101 4.75 -4.96 9.34
C VAL A 101 5.98 -5.77 8.95
N LEU A 102 6.46 -5.61 7.71
CA LEU A 102 7.59 -6.36 7.16
C LEU A 102 8.95 -5.88 7.66
N GLU A 103 9.08 -4.58 8.01
CA GLU A 103 10.27 -3.99 8.64
C GLU A 103 10.31 -4.28 10.15
N GLY A 104 9.21 -4.72 10.75
CA GLY A 104 9.16 -5.12 12.16
C GLY A 104 10.04 -6.33 12.43
N ASP A 105 10.64 -6.34 13.62
CA ASP A 105 11.52 -7.42 14.06
C ASP A 105 10.75 -8.76 14.09
N SER A 106 11.25 -9.73 13.33
CA SER A 106 10.78 -11.12 13.30
C SER A 106 11.75 -12.05 14.04
N ALA A 107 12.76 -11.50 14.70
CA ALA A 107 13.74 -12.29 15.44
C ALA A 107 13.03 -13.15 16.53
N GLY A 108 13.24 -14.42 16.48
CA GLY A 108 12.60 -15.38 17.40
C GLY A 108 11.29 -16.00 16.92
N LEU A 109 10.64 -15.46 15.90
CA LEU A 109 9.40 -16.05 15.36
C LEU A 109 9.66 -17.23 14.42
N GLU A 110 10.88 -17.40 13.93
CA GLU A 110 11.22 -18.49 12.99
C GLU A 110 11.08 -19.88 13.61
N GLU A 111 11.27 -19.99 14.92
CA GLU A 111 11.13 -21.23 15.69
C GLU A 111 9.68 -21.52 16.11
N GLU A 112 8.79 -20.51 16.03
CA GLU A 112 7.41 -20.65 16.40
C GLU A 112 6.58 -21.42 15.36
N PRO A 113 5.52 -22.13 15.77
CA PRO A 113 4.58 -22.76 14.83
C PRO A 113 4.03 -21.77 13.81
N THR A 114 3.82 -22.19 12.57
CA THR A 114 3.29 -21.36 11.47
C THR A 114 2.01 -20.59 11.86
N ARG A 115 1.16 -21.20 12.67
CA ARG A 115 -0.06 -20.58 13.20
C ARG A 115 0.24 -19.35 14.06
N GLU A 116 1.18 -19.47 15.00
CA GLU A 116 1.55 -18.38 15.91
C GLU A 116 2.22 -17.24 15.10
N ARG A 117 3.08 -17.58 14.14
CA ARG A 117 3.65 -16.60 13.22
C ARG A 117 2.59 -15.83 12.44
N LEU A 118 1.57 -16.54 11.90
CA LEU A 118 0.48 -15.90 11.18
C LEU A 118 -0.34 -15.00 12.09
N PHE A 119 -0.64 -15.46 13.30
CA PHE A 119 -1.35 -14.66 14.30
C PHE A 119 -0.61 -13.36 14.60
N ASP A 120 0.68 -13.44 14.88
CA ASP A 120 1.53 -12.30 15.19
C ASP A 120 1.62 -11.30 14.02
N VAL A 121 1.86 -11.76 12.79
CA VAL A 121 1.93 -10.91 11.60
C VAL A 121 0.61 -10.16 11.39
N LEU A 122 -0.54 -10.83 11.58
CA LEU A 122 -1.84 -10.20 11.40
C LEU A 122 -2.20 -9.26 12.56
N MET A 123 -1.75 -9.53 13.78
CA MET A 123 -1.89 -8.59 14.91
C MET A 123 -1.04 -7.34 14.68
N ARG A 124 0.24 -7.48 14.32
CA ARG A 124 1.10 -6.33 13.96
C ARG A 124 0.50 -5.49 12.84
N ARG A 125 -0.22 -6.13 11.90
CA ARG A 125 -0.94 -5.40 10.86
C ARG A 125 -2.08 -4.54 11.44
N LEU A 126 -2.88 -5.06 12.36
CA LEU A 126 -3.93 -4.31 13.04
C LEU A 126 -3.35 -3.16 13.87
N ASP A 127 -2.24 -3.39 14.56
CA ASP A 127 -1.53 -2.35 15.31
C ASP A 127 -1.05 -1.22 14.40
N ALA A 128 -0.45 -1.58 13.24
CA ALA A 128 -0.02 -0.60 12.24
C ALA A 128 -1.19 0.20 11.63
N MET A 129 -2.41 -0.37 11.61
CA MET A 129 -3.64 0.28 11.14
C MET A 129 -4.30 1.16 12.21
N THR A 130 -3.92 1.04 13.49
CA THR A 130 -4.57 1.73 14.62
C THR A 130 -4.65 3.24 14.47
N PRO A 131 -3.63 3.96 13.99
CA PRO A 131 -3.73 5.41 13.78
C PRO A 131 -4.81 5.82 12.78
N TYR A 132 -5.19 4.93 11.88
CA TYR A 132 -6.17 5.16 10.81
C TYR A 132 -7.57 4.62 11.14
N LYS A 133 -7.78 4.08 12.34
CA LYS A 133 -9.03 3.41 12.74
C LYS A 133 -10.28 4.28 12.54
N PRO A 134 -10.29 5.59 12.90
CA PRO A 134 -11.46 6.44 12.66
C PRO A 134 -11.81 6.58 11.17
N ALA A 135 -10.81 6.79 10.31
CA ALA A 135 -10.99 6.87 8.86
C ALA A 135 -11.49 5.54 8.30
N LEU A 136 -10.84 4.43 8.66
CA LEU A 136 -11.18 3.09 8.18
C LEU A 136 -12.60 2.66 8.59
N ARG A 137 -13.06 3.07 9.77
CA ARG A 137 -14.45 2.83 10.23
C ARG A 137 -15.47 3.49 9.28
N ARG A 138 -15.25 4.75 8.90
CA ARG A 138 -16.13 5.49 7.97
C ARG A 138 -16.05 4.93 6.56
N ILE A 139 -14.86 4.63 6.05
CA ILE A 139 -14.65 4.04 4.73
C ILE A 139 -15.33 2.67 4.65
N ALA A 140 -15.13 1.81 5.65
CA ALA A 140 -15.75 0.49 5.69
C ALA A 140 -17.27 0.56 5.67
N TYR A 141 -17.85 1.55 6.36
CA TYR A 141 -19.29 1.78 6.33
C TYR A 141 -19.78 2.20 4.93
N ALA A 142 -19.11 3.15 4.30
CA ALA A 142 -19.49 3.64 2.98
C ALA A 142 -19.38 2.55 1.89
N LEU A 143 -18.33 1.73 1.94
CA LEU A 143 -18.08 0.69 0.93
C LEU A 143 -18.99 -0.54 1.05
N ARG A 144 -19.75 -0.71 2.13
CA ARG A 144 -20.70 -1.85 2.29
C ARG A 144 -21.73 -1.95 1.18
N GLY A 145 -22.10 -0.82 0.57
CA GLY A 145 -23.07 -0.74 -0.54
C GLY A 145 -22.45 -0.76 -1.93
N GLU A 146 -21.11 -0.89 -2.06
CA GLU A 146 -20.40 -0.71 -3.33
C GLU A 146 -19.65 -1.98 -3.76
N PRO A 147 -20.33 -2.96 -4.40
CA PRO A 147 -19.71 -4.25 -4.73
C PRO A 147 -18.51 -4.14 -5.68
N LEU A 148 -18.49 -3.17 -6.60
CA LEU A 148 -17.35 -2.95 -7.52
C LEU A 148 -16.13 -2.42 -6.78
N SER A 149 -16.31 -1.49 -5.84
CA SER A 149 -15.24 -0.98 -4.98
C SER A 149 -14.68 -2.08 -4.08
N MET A 150 -15.56 -2.94 -3.54
CA MET A 150 -15.14 -4.11 -2.77
C MET A 150 -14.33 -5.12 -3.60
N LEU A 151 -14.71 -5.35 -4.86
CA LEU A 151 -13.97 -6.23 -5.76
C LEU A 151 -12.57 -5.65 -6.09
N ALA A 152 -12.49 -4.36 -6.37
CA ALA A 152 -11.22 -3.68 -6.61
C ALA A 152 -10.31 -3.75 -5.36
N LEU A 153 -10.87 -3.52 -4.18
CA LEU A 153 -10.15 -3.61 -2.91
C LEU A 153 -9.68 -5.04 -2.64
N ASN A 154 -10.46 -6.07 -3.00
CA ASN A 154 -10.04 -7.47 -2.84
C ASN A 154 -8.73 -7.76 -3.60
N GLY A 155 -8.56 -7.24 -4.82
CA GLY A 155 -7.30 -7.38 -5.56
C GLY A 155 -6.09 -6.79 -4.84
N VAL A 156 -6.26 -5.59 -4.24
CA VAL A 156 -5.24 -4.95 -3.42
C VAL A 156 -4.93 -5.78 -2.17
N MET A 157 -5.97 -6.29 -1.50
CA MET A 157 -5.83 -7.11 -0.30
C MET A 157 -5.14 -8.45 -0.58
N LEU A 158 -5.45 -9.11 -1.70
CA LEU A 158 -4.77 -10.34 -2.13
C LEU A 158 -3.26 -10.10 -2.29
N ASN A 159 -2.89 -9.03 -2.98
CA ASN A 159 -1.48 -8.70 -3.16
C ASN A 159 -0.78 -8.44 -1.81
N SER A 160 -1.40 -7.65 -0.94
CA SER A 160 -0.88 -7.33 0.39
C SER A 160 -0.74 -8.58 1.27
N HIS A 161 -1.78 -9.40 1.39
CA HIS A 161 -1.76 -10.59 2.24
C HIS A 161 -0.82 -11.68 1.74
N ARG A 162 -0.43 -11.68 0.46
CA ARG A 162 0.63 -12.55 -0.06
C ARG A 162 1.95 -12.32 0.69
N TYR A 163 2.30 -11.06 0.94
CA TYR A 163 3.49 -10.71 1.73
C TYR A 163 3.33 -11.07 3.20
N MET A 164 2.12 -10.91 3.77
CA MET A 164 1.85 -11.32 5.15
C MET A 164 2.00 -12.83 5.34
N LEU A 165 1.48 -13.61 4.39
CA LEU A 165 1.63 -15.07 4.40
C LEU A 165 3.09 -15.49 4.20
N ALA A 166 3.82 -14.82 3.30
CA ALA A 166 5.25 -15.06 3.11
C ALA A 166 6.04 -14.78 4.40
N ALA A 167 5.75 -13.68 5.11
CA ALA A 167 6.36 -13.35 6.40
C ALA A 167 6.05 -14.42 7.48
N ALA A 168 4.88 -15.06 7.42
CA ALA A 168 4.53 -16.18 8.28
C ALA A 168 5.09 -17.54 7.80
N GLY A 169 5.84 -17.59 6.70
CA GLY A 169 6.38 -18.82 6.11
C GLY A 169 5.33 -19.69 5.43
N ILE A 170 4.24 -19.12 4.94
CA ILE A 170 3.14 -19.84 4.28
C ILE A 170 3.24 -19.64 2.78
N ASP A 171 3.42 -20.73 2.03
CA ASP A 171 3.40 -20.72 0.58
C ASP A 171 2.01 -20.43 0.00
N THR A 172 1.97 -19.54 -0.98
CA THR A 172 0.75 -19.10 -1.68
C THR A 172 0.72 -19.53 -3.15
N GLU A 173 1.65 -20.36 -3.59
CA GLU A 173 1.72 -20.82 -4.97
C GLU A 173 0.77 -22.01 -5.25
N GLY A 174 0.39 -22.13 -6.50
CA GLY A 174 -0.53 -23.17 -6.96
C GLY A 174 -1.97 -23.00 -6.47
N PRO A 175 -2.88 -23.93 -6.84
CA PRO A 175 -4.31 -23.80 -6.56
C PRO A 175 -4.66 -23.76 -5.06
N LEU A 176 -3.98 -24.56 -4.22
CA LEU A 176 -4.20 -24.54 -2.78
C LEU A 176 -3.62 -23.28 -2.15
N GLY A 177 -2.49 -22.76 -2.66
CA GLY A 177 -1.93 -21.49 -2.21
C GLY A 177 -2.88 -20.32 -2.48
N GLN A 178 -3.51 -20.28 -3.66
CA GLN A 178 -4.51 -19.26 -3.98
C GLN A 178 -5.75 -19.37 -3.08
N LEU A 179 -6.17 -20.59 -2.75
CA LEU A 179 -7.27 -20.80 -1.81
C LEU A 179 -6.93 -20.32 -0.40
N LYS A 180 -5.71 -20.61 0.10
CA LYS A 180 -5.19 -20.09 1.37
C LYS A 180 -5.21 -18.57 1.39
N LEU A 181 -4.64 -17.94 0.34
CA LEU A 181 -4.57 -16.49 0.21
C LEU A 181 -5.96 -15.83 0.24
N GLN A 182 -6.90 -16.32 -0.57
CA GLN A 182 -8.26 -15.79 -0.56
C GLN A 182 -8.95 -16.03 0.79
N GLY A 183 -8.73 -17.19 1.41
CA GLY A 183 -9.26 -17.52 2.74
C GLY A 183 -8.77 -16.54 3.81
N VAL A 184 -7.48 -16.21 3.81
CA VAL A 184 -6.90 -15.25 4.77
C VAL A 184 -7.43 -13.84 4.54
N VAL A 185 -7.60 -13.39 3.28
CA VAL A 185 -8.20 -12.08 2.98
C VAL A 185 -9.63 -11.99 3.55
N ILE A 186 -10.45 -13.03 3.35
CA ILE A 186 -11.82 -13.06 3.88
C ILE A 186 -11.81 -13.11 5.42
N ALA A 187 -10.96 -13.94 6.00
CA ALA A 187 -10.82 -14.06 7.45
C ALA A 187 -10.39 -12.72 8.07
N PHE A 188 -9.37 -12.08 7.50
CA PHE A 188 -8.89 -10.80 7.96
C PHE A 188 -9.94 -9.69 7.83
N ALA A 189 -10.72 -9.67 6.74
CA ALA A 189 -11.82 -8.72 6.59
C ALA A 189 -12.87 -8.87 7.72
N ARG A 190 -13.19 -10.11 8.15
CA ARG A 190 -14.09 -10.37 9.30
C ARG A 190 -13.48 -9.95 10.63
N VAL A 191 -12.18 -10.15 10.79
CA VAL A 191 -11.44 -9.70 11.98
C VAL A 191 -11.42 -8.17 12.03
N THR A 192 -11.11 -7.52 10.92
CA THR A 192 -11.11 -6.04 10.80
C THR A 192 -12.46 -5.44 11.17
N GLN A 193 -13.59 -6.07 10.81
CA GLN A 193 -14.91 -5.59 11.23
C GLN A 193 -15.06 -5.58 12.76
N VAL A 194 -14.60 -6.64 13.45
CA VAL A 194 -14.62 -6.70 14.91
C VAL A 194 -13.67 -5.66 15.49
N TRP A 195 -12.45 -5.57 14.96
CA TRP A 195 -11.44 -4.62 15.39
C TRP A 195 -11.90 -3.16 15.28
N LEU A 196 -12.61 -2.79 14.21
CA LEU A 196 -13.15 -1.44 14.04
C LEU A 196 -14.12 -1.05 15.16
N GLU A 197 -14.79 -2.02 15.79
CA GLU A 197 -15.78 -1.83 16.86
C GLU A 197 -15.22 -2.17 18.26
N ASP A 198 -13.97 -2.64 18.34
CA ASP A 198 -13.33 -3.06 19.58
C ASP A 198 -12.54 -1.88 20.17
N ASP A 199 -13.10 -1.23 21.17
CA ASP A 199 -12.49 -0.08 21.83
C ASP A 199 -11.69 -0.50 23.09
N ASP A 200 -11.56 -1.81 23.36
CA ASP A 200 -10.70 -2.37 24.41
C ASP A 200 -9.21 -2.20 24.01
N PRO A 201 -8.38 -1.52 24.82
CA PRO A 201 -6.94 -1.41 24.56
C PRO A 201 -6.23 -2.76 24.44
N ALA A 202 -6.72 -3.79 25.13
CA ALA A 202 -6.19 -5.14 25.07
C ALA A 202 -6.64 -5.91 23.83
N LEU A 203 -7.59 -5.39 23.05
CA LEU A 203 -8.13 -6.03 21.84
C LEU A 203 -8.58 -7.49 22.03
N ALA A 204 -9.09 -7.82 23.23
CA ALA A 204 -9.41 -9.22 23.60
C ALA A 204 -10.43 -9.86 22.63
N ARG A 205 -11.46 -9.11 22.21
CA ARG A 205 -12.45 -9.58 21.23
C ARG A 205 -11.83 -9.80 19.85
N THR A 206 -10.96 -8.89 19.43
CA THR A 206 -10.24 -8.96 18.16
C THR A 206 -9.30 -10.14 18.11
N MET A 207 -8.48 -10.34 19.16
CA MET A 207 -7.58 -11.49 19.27
C MET A 207 -8.33 -12.83 19.26
N ALA A 208 -9.42 -12.95 20.03
CA ALA A 208 -10.26 -14.16 20.04
C ALA A 208 -10.89 -14.43 18.66
N LYS A 209 -11.29 -13.37 17.96
CA LYS A 209 -11.83 -13.48 16.58
C LYS A 209 -10.76 -13.96 15.61
N LEU A 210 -9.55 -13.38 15.66
CA LEU A 210 -8.43 -13.75 14.79
C LEU A 210 -8.04 -15.22 15.01
N ASP A 211 -7.86 -15.63 16.25
CA ASP A 211 -7.54 -17.01 16.59
C ASP A 211 -8.62 -18.00 16.09
N LYS A 212 -9.90 -17.65 16.23
CA LYS A 212 -11.00 -18.44 15.67
C LYS A 212 -10.95 -18.55 14.15
N GLU A 213 -10.68 -17.45 13.44
CA GLU A 213 -10.62 -17.47 11.98
C GLU A 213 -9.41 -18.28 11.47
N ILE A 214 -8.25 -18.19 12.12
CA ILE A 214 -7.07 -19.02 11.79
C ILE A 214 -7.39 -20.50 11.96
N ARG A 215 -7.96 -20.90 13.09
CA ARG A 215 -8.40 -22.32 13.32
C ARG A 215 -9.39 -22.81 12.27
N ASN A 216 -10.33 -21.96 11.86
CA ASN A 216 -11.29 -22.31 10.82
C ASN A 216 -10.60 -22.50 9.47
N GLY A 217 -9.62 -21.66 9.16
CA GLY A 217 -8.79 -21.76 7.96
C GLY A 217 -8.00 -23.06 7.91
N GLU A 218 -7.35 -23.45 9.02
CA GLU A 218 -6.62 -24.73 9.15
C GLU A 218 -7.53 -25.92 8.86
N ARG A 219 -8.69 -26.02 9.53
CA ARG A 219 -9.67 -27.09 9.32
C ARG A 219 -10.18 -27.15 7.87
N LEU A 220 -10.37 -25.99 7.23
CA LEU A 220 -10.77 -25.93 5.83
C LEU A 220 -9.66 -26.47 4.91
N MET A 221 -8.43 -26.13 5.17
CA MET A 221 -7.29 -26.62 4.40
C MET A 221 -7.05 -28.12 4.55
N GLU A 222 -7.15 -28.67 5.76
CA GLU A 222 -7.11 -30.10 6.00
C GLU A 222 -8.14 -30.85 5.16
N ARG A 223 -9.40 -30.37 5.18
CA ARG A 223 -10.49 -30.97 4.35
C ARG A 223 -10.20 -30.84 2.86
N ALA A 224 -9.65 -29.70 2.41
CA ALA A 224 -9.31 -29.51 0.99
C ALA A 224 -8.18 -30.44 0.53
N GLU A 225 -7.18 -30.68 1.40
CA GLU A 225 -6.11 -31.64 1.13
C GLU A 225 -6.62 -33.08 1.08
N ASP A 226 -7.48 -33.48 2.00
CA ASP A 226 -8.11 -34.80 2.01
C ASP A 226 -8.96 -35.03 0.74
N ALA A 227 -9.78 -34.06 0.36
CA ALA A 227 -10.55 -34.12 -0.87
C ALA A 227 -9.64 -34.22 -2.13
N ARG A 228 -8.50 -33.52 -2.12
CA ARG A 228 -7.50 -33.60 -3.20
C ARG A 228 -6.85 -34.97 -3.27
N ARG A 229 -6.53 -35.59 -2.12
CA ARG A 229 -5.98 -36.96 -2.06
C ARG A 229 -6.98 -37.96 -2.60
N LEU A 230 -8.25 -37.89 -2.19
CA LEU A 230 -9.31 -38.79 -2.65
C LEU A 230 -9.59 -38.67 -4.15
N THR A 231 -9.47 -37.47 -4.71
CA THR A 231 -9.72 -37.23 -6.17
C THR A 231 -8.48 -37.40 -7.03
N ALA A 232 -7.30 -37.66 -6.46
CA ALA A 232 -6.05 -37.85 -7.21
C ALA A 232 -6.11 -38.97 -8.28
N PRO A 233 -6.66 -40.17 -8.00
CA PRO A 233 -6.74 -41.24 -8.99
C PRO A 233 -7.69 -40.88 -10.15
N LEU A 234 -8.79 -40.18 -9.91
CA LEU A 234 -9.72 -39.75 -10.95
C LEU A 234 -9.08 -38.70 -11.89
N ARG A 235 -8.28 -37.81 -11.35
CA ARG A 235 -7.51 -36.82 -12.12
C ARG A 235 -6.39 -37.48 -12.96
N ALA A 236 -5.75 -38.52 -12.46
CA ALA A 236 -4.76 -39.29 -13.19
C ALA A 236 -5.41 -40.01 -14.39
N LEU A 237 -6.58 -40.62 -14.20
CA LEU A 237 -7.38 -41.22 -15.25
C LEU A 237 -7.82 -40.19 -16.30
N GLY A 238 -8.32 -39.04 -15.90
CA GLY A 238 -8.72 -37.96 -16.80
C GLY A 238 -7.57 -37.45 -17.66
N ARG A 239 -6.37 -37.29 -17.10
CA ARG A 239 -5.15 -36.91 -17.86
C ARG A 239 -4.74 -37.98 -18.84
N SER A 240 -4.75 -39.25 -18.47
CA SER A 240 -4.40 -40.36 -19.35
C SER A 240 -5.37 -40.53 -20.54
N LEU A 241 -6.62 -40.13 -20.37
CA LEU A 241 -7.63 -40.11 -21.43
C LEU A 241 -7.44 -38.90 -22.37
N LEU A 242 -7.04 -37.74 -21.85
CA LEU A 242 -6.76 -36.53 -22.64
C LEU A 242 -5.44 -36.65 -23.42
N ASP A 243 -4.42 -37.30 -22.86
CA ASP A 243 -3.14 -37.54 -23.52
C ASP A 243 -3.21 -38.65 -24.62
N ARG A 244 -4.29 -39.44 -24.66
CA ARG A 244 -4.58 -40.40 -25.72
C ARG A 244 -5.14 -39.78 -27.00
N ARG A 245 -5.12 -38.47 -27.19
CA ARG A 245 -5.35 -37.88 -28.53
C ARG A 245 -4.31 -38.42 -29.49
N PRO A 246 -4.71 -39.11 -30.59
CA PRO A 246 -3.78 -39.68 -31.51
C PRO A 246 -2.92 -38.55 -32.09
N ARG A 247 -1.62 -38.64 -31.87
CA ARG A 247 -0.63 -37.84 -32.60
C ARG A 247 -0.87 -38.13 -34.07
N ALA A 248 -1.41 -37.15 -34.80
CA ALA A 248 -1.57 -37.26 -36.26
C ALA A 248 -0.23 -37.74 -36.82
N ARG A 249 -0.23 -38.92 -37.46
CA ARG A 249 0.92 -39.45 -38.19
C ARG A 249 1.33 -38.36 -39.18
N ARG A 250 2.50 -37.77 -38.96
CA ARG A 250 3.21 -37.11 -40.04
C ARG A 250 3.53 -38.20 -41.07
N THR A 251 2.86 -38.18 -42.18
CA THR A 251 3.29 -38.88 -43.41
C THR A 251 4.70 -38.39 -43.76
N PRO A 252 5.66 -39.27 -44.00
CA PRO A 252 6.94 -38.85 -44.58
C PRO A 252 6.62 -38.39 -46.00
N ASP A 253 6.90 -37.15 -46.32
CA ASP A 253 6.87 -36.60 -47.66
C ASP A 253 7.85 -37.40 -48.53
N GLY A 254 7.31 -37.82 -49.65
CA GLY A 254 8.02 -38.62 -50.65
C GLY A 254 9.18 -37.84 -51.27
N ASP A 255 10.16 -38.62 -51.54
CA ASP A 255 11.29 -38.40 -52.37
C ASP A 255 10.91 -37.61 -53.66
N GLU A 256 11.27 -36.33 -53.66
CA GLU A 256 11.21 -35.51 -54.87
C GLU A 256 12.58 -35.52 -55.48
N THR A 257 12.71 -36.49 -56.41
CA THR A 257 13.81 -36.59 -57.43
C THR A 257 13.95 -35.29 -58.21
N ASP A 258 15.08 -34.63 -58.02
CA ASP A 258 15.53 -33.45 -58.78
C ASP A 258 15.77 -33.82 -60.26
N PRO A 259 15.06 -33.20 -61.22
CA PRO A 259 15.26 -33.50 -62.68
C PRO A 259 16.24 -32.53 -63.37
N ALA A 260 17.23 -31.97 -62.68
CA ALA A 260 18.17 -30.99 -63.24
C ALA A 260 19.62 -31.51 -63.30
N ALA A 261 19.82 -32.76 -63.79
CA ALA A 261 21.16 -33.27 -64.21
C ALA A 261 21.12 -33.99 -65.52
N ALA A 262 20.73 -33.28 -66.61
CA ALA A 262 21.01 -33.66 -67.99
C ALA A 262 20.81 -32.42 -68.91
N ILE A 263 21.88 -31.67 -69.11
CA ILE A 263 22.47 -31.17 -70.37
C ILE A 263 23.57 -30.15 -69.97
#